data_2e779f38420246960cc0131f64f8977f
#
_entry.id   2e779f38420246960cc0131f64f8977f
#
_cell.length_a   1.000
_cell.length_b   1.000
_cell.length_c   1.000
_cell.angle_alpha   90.00
_cell.angle_beta   90.00
_cell.angle_gamma   90.00
#
_symmetry.space_group_name_H-M   'P 1'
#
loop_
_entity.id
_entity.type
_entity.pdbx_description
1 polymer ?
#
loop_
_entity_poly.entity_id
_entity_poly.type
_entity_poly.pdbx_seq_one_letter_code
_entity_poly.pdbx_strand_id
1 'polypeptide(L)'
;MDELVLVRHAETEWSGRRYCGRTDLPLTTRGEAMAKRLGRELADSLPRAVRIVSSPLLRARQTATAIAAASASDELVVDDRWAETDFGAAEGLTYDELERALPQVAARLVRGHAMIDWPAGETASALRTRVEAAWRDLAERPGSVVVVSHGGPLRIAIALALDVSPADVTVPAPGTVWRRRRSPVLRFPA
;
A
#
# COMPACT_ATOMS: atom_id res chain seq x y z
N MET A 1 -9.52 13.23 -9.46
CA MET A 1 -8.76 13.03 -8.20
C MET A 1 -7.86 14.24 -8.00
N ASP A 2 -8.01 14.97 -6.87
CA ASP A 2 -7.30 16.24 -6.59
C ASP A 2 -5.99 16.00 -5.86
N GLU A 3 -6.01 15.13 -4.88
CA GLU A 3 -4.82 14.66 -4.18
C GLU A 3 -4.91 13.16 -3.93
N LEU A 4 -3.82 12.46 -4.15
CA LEU A 4 -3.65 11.05 -3.83
C LEU A 4 -2.62 10.90 -2.73
N VAL A 5 -2.99 10.21 -1.66
CA VAL A 5 -2.11 9.83 -0.56
C VAL A 5 -2.10 8.31 -0.45
N LEU A 6 -0.95 7.71 -0.68
CA LEU A 6 -0.72 6.28 -0.53
C LEU A 6 0.01 6.03 0.77
N VAL A 7 -0.58 5.23 1.64
CA VAL A 7 -0.10 4.93 2.99
C VAL A 7 0.26 3.47 3.09
N ARG A 8 1.48 3.14 3.46
CA ARG A 8 1.78 1.79 3.90
C ARG A 8 1.33 1.61 5.35
N HIS A 9 0.60 0.52 5.64
CA HIS A 9 0.17 0.20 7.00
C HIS A 9 1.31 0.36 8.00
N ALA A 10 0.99 0.66 9.26
CA ALA A 10 1.96 0.80 10.33
C ALA A 10 2.56 -0.55 10.76
N GLU A 11 3.48 -0.54 11.72
CA GLU A 11 4.29 -1.69 12.12
C GLU A 11 3.47 -2.85 12.68
N THR A 12 3.82 -4.06 12.23
CA THR A 12 3.38 -5.35 12.79
C THR A 12 4.58 -6.10 13.36
N GLU A 13 4.35 -7.20 14.07
CA GLU A 13 5.42 -8.04 14.61
C GLU A 13 6.38 -8.57 13.52
N TRP A 14 5.87 -8.80 12.30
CA TRP A 14 6.65 -9.31 11.19
C TRP A 14 7.31 -8.22 10.32
N SER A 15 7.05 -6.96 10.60
CA SER A 15 7.58 -5.85 9.79
C SER A 15 9.11 -5.87 9.75
N GLY A 16 9.68 -5.97 8.53
CA GLY A 16 11.13 -6.02 8.31
C GLY A 16 11.80 -7.33 8.74
N ARG A 17 11.05 -8.35 9.13
CA ARG A 17 11.59 -9.62 9.62
C ARG A 17 11.13 -10.82 8.80
N ARG A 18 9.85 -10.85 8.41
CA ARG A 18 9.23 -11.98 7.71
C ARG A 18 8.38 -11.48 6.56
N TYR A 19 8.22 -12.29 5.55
CA TYR A 19 7.26 -12.06 4.47
C TYR A 19 5.84 -12.18 5.06
N CYS A 20 5.08 -11.10 4.98
CA CYS A 20 3.72 -11.00 5.53
C CYS A 20 2.77 -10.58 4.42
N GLY A 21 2.20 -11.56 3.74
CA GLY A 21 1.23 -11.37 2.66
C GLY A 21 -0.19 -11.37 3.20
N ARG A 22 -0.83 -12.55 3.19
CA ARG A 22 -2.24 -12.72 3.56
C ARG A 22 -2.46 -13.01 5.05
N THR A 23 -1.41 -13.33 5.82
CA THR A 23 -1.53 -13.49 7.27
C THR A 23 -2.05 -12.21 7.90
N ASP A 24 -3.15 -12.32 8.66
CA ASP A 24 -3.88 -11.17 9.18
C ASP A 24 -3.40 -10.75 10.56
N LEU A 25 -2.20 -10.17 10.63
CA LEU A 25 -1.56 -9.69 11.84
C LEU A 25 -2.08 -8.30 12.26
N PRO A 26 -2.26 -8.07 13.58
CA PRO A 26 -2.54 -6.75 14.12
C PRO A 26 -1.28 -5.85 14.09
N LEU A 27 -1.50 -4.56 14.32
CA LEU A 27 -0.41 -3.63 14.65
C LEU A 27 0.20 -3.97 16.01
N THR A 28 1.50 -3.70 16.16
CA THR A 28 2.13 -3.65 17.49
C THR A 28 1.69 -2.40 18.23
N THR A 29 1.93 -2.31 19.54
CA THR A 29 1.72 -1.09 20.33
C THR A 29 2.44 0.12 19.68
N ARG A 30 3.65 -0.11 19.17
CA ARG A 30 4.40 0.91 18.42
C ARG A 30 3.72 1.24 17.10
N GLY A 31 3.21 0.23 16.37
CA GLY A 31 2.44 0.41 15.14
C GLY A 31 1.17 1.23 15.36
N GLU A 32 0.45 1.00 16.47
CA GLU A 32 -0.72 1.82 16.83
C GLU A 32 -0.35 3.28 17.10
N ALA A 33 0.75 3.51 17.83
CA ALA A 33 1.25 4.86 18.07
C ALA A 33 1.66 5.56 16.75
N MET A 34 2.29 4.81 15.83
CA MET A 34 2.62 5.30 14.48
C MET A 34 1.36 5.65 13.69
N ALA A 35 0.34 4.80 13.68
CA ALA A 35 -0.92 5.05 12.98
C ALA A 35 -1.64 6.30 13.51
N LYS A 36 -1.70 6.47 14.84
CA LYS A 36 -2.28 7.67 15.47
C LYS A 36 -1.52 8.94 15.14
N ARG A 37 -0.18 8.90 15.14
CA ARG A 37 0.65 10.04 14.74
C ARG A 37 0.39 10.40 13.28
N LEU A 38 0.44 9.42 12.40
CA LEU A 38 0.18 9.60 10.97
C LEU A 38 -1.21 10.19 10.71
N GLY A 39 -2.23 9.73 11.45
CA GLY A 39 -3.59 10.29 11.37
C GLY A 39 -3.60 11.79 11.66
N ARG A 40 -2.93 12.25 12.73
CA ARG A 40 -2.84 13.67 13.07
C ARG A 40 -2.09 14.47 11.99
N GLU A 41 -0.94 13.99 11.53
CA GLU A 41 -0.15 14.64 10.48
C GLU A 41 -0.93 14.79 9.17
N LEU A 42 -1.74 13.81 8.82
CA LEU A 42 -2.60 13.86 7.63
C LEU A 42 -3.82 14.77 7.84
N ALA A 43 -4.44 14.75 9.01
CA ALA A 43 -5.61 15.60 9.32
C ALA A 43 -5.29 17.10 9.15
N ASP A 44 -4.08 17.53 9.54
CA ASP A 44 -3.64 18.93 9.41
C ASP A 44 -3.43 19.36 7.95
N SER A 45 -3.30 18.41 7.03
CA SER A 45 -2.89 18.65 5.64
C SER A 45 -3.89 18.21 4.58
N LEU A 46 -4.92 17.46 4.95
CA LEU A 46 -5.96 16.94 4.05
C LEU A 46 -7.24 17.78 4.14
N PRO A 47 -8.02 17.84 3.05
CA PRO A 47 -9.36 18.42 3.11
C PRO A 47 -10.24 17.56 4.03
N ARG A 48 -11.23 18.19 4.70
CA ARG A 48 -12.14 17.49 5.63
C ARG A 48 -12.94 16.37 4.98
N ALA A 49 -13.30 16.47 3.72
CA ALA A 49 -14.05 15.46 2.97
C ALA A 49 -13.12 14.53 2.19
N VAL A 50 -12.11 13.98 2.83
CA VAL A 50 -11.21 13.00 2.20
C VAL A 50 -11.81 11.60 2.29
N ARG A 51 -11.88 10.91 1.17
CA ARG A 51 -12.24 9.49 1.13
C ARG A 51 -11.05 8.63 1.56
N ILE A 52 -11.29 7.63 2.40
CA ILE A 52 -10.28 6.67 2.83
C ILE A 52 -10.63 5.29 2.27
N VAL A 53 -9.69 4.68 1.57
CA VAL A 53 -9.81 3.30 1.07
C VAL A 53 -8.77 2.44 1.76
N SER A 54 -9.17 1.30 2.28
CA SER A 54 -8.30 0.39 3.02
C SER A 54 -8.26 -1.00 2.40
N SER A 55 -7.09 -1.61 2.42
CA SER A 55 -6.96 -3.07 2.31
C SER A 55 -7.83 -3.78 3.37
N PRO A 56 -8.33 -5.00 3.10
CA PRO A 56 -9.12 -5.78 4.06
C PRO A 56 -8.29 -6.28 5.25
N LEU A 57 -6.96 -6.31 5.17
CA LEU A 57 -6.11 -6.87 6.20
C LEU A 57 -6.06 -5.99 7.46
N LEU A 58 -6.13 -6.61 8.63
CA LEU A 58 -6.31 -5.96 9.93
C LEU A 58 -5.33 -4.81 10.16
N ARG A 59 -4.04 -4.99 9.90
CA ARG A 59 -3.01 -3.95 10.03
C ARG A 59 -3.29 -2.69 9.21
N ALA A 60 -3.84 -2.87 8.00
CA ALA A 60 -4.21 -1.74 7.14
C ALA A 60 -5.50 -1.08 7.64
N ARG A 61 -6.51 -1.87 8.03
CA ARG A 61 -7.76 -1.35 8.60
C ARG A 61 -7.51 -0.57 9.89
N GLN A 62 -6.68 -1.08 10.80
CA GLN A 62 -6.32 -0.36 12.03
C GLN A 62 -5.61 0.96 11.73
N THR A 63 -4.71 0.97 10.75
CA THR A 63 -4.04 2.20 10.30
C THR A 63 -5.05 3.18 9.68
N ALA A 64 -5.94 2.71 8.81
CA ALA A 64 -6.97 3.52 8.16
C ALA A 64 -7.97 4.10 9.16
N THR A 65 -8.39 3.31 10.15
CA THR A 65 -9.29 3.75 11.24
C THR A 65 -8.66 4.89 12.05
N ALA A 66 -7.36 4.80 12.35
CA ALA A 66 -6.66 5.87 13.07
C ALA A 66 -6.58 7.17 12.25
N ILE A 67 -6.42 7.06 10.92
CA ILE A 67 -6.44 8.21 10.01
C ILE A 67 -7.85 8.80 9.91
N ALA A 68 -8.88 7.97 9.74
CA ALA A 68 -10.27 8.40 9.66
C ALA A 68 -10.70 9.16 10.92
N ALA A 69 -10.40 8.61 12.09
CA ALA A 69 -10.72 9.23 13.38
C ALA A 69 -10.06 10.62 13.54
N ALA A 70 -8.83 10.78 13.08
CA ALA A 70 -8.10 12.05 13.19
C ALA A 70 -8.58 13.11 12.18
N SER A 71 -8.92 12.70 10.96
CA SER A 71 -9.38 13.59 9.87
C SER A 71 -10.89 13.84 9.89
N ALA A 72 -11.61 13.28 10.86
CA ALA A 72 -13.09 13.31 10.92
C ALA A 72 -13.72 12.90 9.56
N SER A 73 -13.14 11.88 8.92
CA SER A 73 -13.66 11.32 7.68
C SER A 73 -14.72 10.27 7.97
N ASP A 74 -15.89 10.44 7.40
CA ASP A 74 -17.01 9.50 7.52
C ASP A 74 -16.98 8.42 6.41
N GLU A 75 -16.10 8.55 5.41
CA GLU A 75 -16.01 7.65 4.27
C GLU A 75 -14.75 6.77 4.37
N LEU A 76 -14.85 5.66 5.12
CA LEU A 76 -13.86 4.59 5.14
C LEU A 76 -14.42 3.35 4.43
N VAL A 77 -13.84 3.01 3.29
CA VAL A 77 -14.25 1.88 2.44
C VAL A 77 -13.16 0.81 2.45
N VAL A 78 -13.54 -0.45 2.59
CA VAL A 78 -12.63 -1.60 2.43
C VAL A 78 -12.76 -2.13 1.01
N ASP A 79 -11.61 -2.36 0.37
CA ASP A 79 -11.54 -2.89 -1.00
C ASP A 79 -10.45 -3.97 -1.07
N ASP A 80 -10.86 -5.21 -1.34
CA ASP A 80 -10.02 -6.41 -1.35
C ASP A 80 -8.89 -6.34 -2.37
N ARG A 81 -9.07 -5.54 -3.41
CA ARG A 81 -8.04 -5.33 -4.44
C ARG A 81 -6.79 -4.64 -3.93
N TRP A 82 -6.84 -3.99 -2.74
CA TRP A 82 -5.70 -3.38 -2.06
C TRP A 82 -5.01 -4.30 -1.06
N ALA A 83 -5.42 -5.57 -0.95
CA ALA A 83 -4.74 -6.55 -0.10
C ALA A 83 -3.28 -6.77 -0.54
N GLU A 84 -2.40 -7.15 0.39
CA GLU A 84 -0.99 -7.47 0.07
C GLU A 84 -0.92 -8.64 -0.93
N THR A 85 0.21 -8.79 -1.57
CA THR A 85 0.56 -9.95 -2.39
C THR A 85 0.42 -11.22 -1.56
N ASP A 86 -0.21 -12.26 -2.14
CA ASP A 86 -0.15 -13.59 -1.57
C ASP A 86 1.25 -14.16 -1.81
N PHE A 87 2.05 -14.28 -0.75
CA PHE A 87 3.40 -14.81 -0.85
C PHE A 87 3.46 -16.34 -0.90
N GLY A 88 2.32 -17.03 -0.76
CA GLY A 88 2.23 -18.49 -0.89
C GLY A 88 3.24 -19.22 -0.02
N ALA A 89 4.12 -20.01 -0.64
CA ALA A 89 5.14 -20.77 0.08
C ALA A 89 6.18 -19.93 0.84
N ALA A 90 6.24 -18.61 0.60
CA ALA A 90 7.12 -17.70 1.32
C ALA A 90 6.45 -17.04 2.53
N GLU A 91 5.16 -17.26 2.75
CA GLU A 91 4.42 -16.65 3.86
C GLU A 91 5.05 -17.00 5.21
N GLY A 92 5.35 -16.01 6.02
CA GLY A 92 5.94 -16.17 7.36
C GLY A 92 7.44 -16.47 7.38
N LEU A 93 8.10 -16.70 6.24
CA LEU A 93 9.53 -16.95 6.19
C LEU A 93 10.32 -15.66 6.44
N THR A 94 11.46 -15.78 7.14
CA THR A 94 12.53 -14.79 7.09
C THR A 94 13.24 -14.85 5.75
N TYR A 95 14.13 -13.88 5.44
CA TYR A 95 14.91 -13.93 4.21
C TYR A 95 15.80 -15.17 4.16
N ASP A 96 16.47 -15.52 5.24
CA ASP A 96 17.37 -16.69 5.32
C ASP A 96 16.61 -18.01 5.17
N GLU A 97 15.39 -18.10 5.69
CA GLU A 97 14.50 -19.26 5.52
C GLU A 97 14.02 -19.34 4.06
N LEU A 98 13.66 -18.20 3.44
CA LEU A 98 13.27 -18.11 2.05
C LEU A 98 14.42 -18.51 1.12
N GLU A 99 15.63 -18.03 1.36
CA GLU A 99 16.81 -18.37 0.55
C GLU A 99 17.06 -19.87 0.53
N ARG A 100 16.90 -20.54 1.66
CA ARG A 100 17.03 -22.01 1.79
C ARG A 100 15.88 -22.77 1.13
N ALA A 101 14.65 -22.32 1.36
CA ALA A 101 13.45 -23.01 0.89
C ALA A 101 13.12 -22.73 -0.58
N LEU A 102 13.38 -21.51 -1.04
CA LEU A 102 13.00 -20.98 -2.35
C LEU A 102 14.17 -20.21 -3.02
N PRO A 103 15.33 -20.86 -3.27
CA PRO A 103 16.55 -20.20 -3.74
C PRO A 103 16.36 -19.44 -5.05
N GLN A 104 15.49 -19.91 -5.94
CA GLN A 104 15.18 -19.21 -7.19
C GLN A 104 14.44 -17.89 -6.97
N VAL A 105 13.55 -17.83 -5.98
CA VAL A 105 12.84 -16.59 -5.58
C VAL A 105 13.83 -15.63 -4.95
N ALA A 106 14.67 -16.10 -4.03
CA ALA A 106 15.71 -15.29 -3.41
C ALA A 106 16.66 -14.67 -4.45
N ALA A 107 17.12 -15.45 -5.42
CA ALA A 107 17.96 -14.96 -6.51
C ALA A 107 17.30 -13.86 -7.36
N ARG A 108 16.00 -13.93 -7.59
CA ARG A 108 15.23 -12.87 -8.28
C ARG A 108 15.15 -11.59 -7.45
N LEU A 109 14.91 -11.71 -6.14
CA LEU A 109 14.86 -10.58 -5.21
C LEU A 109 16.21 -9.84 -5.16
N VAL A 110 17.32 -10.58 -5.04
CA VAL A 110 18.68 -10.00 -5.04
C VAL A 110 19.00 -9.25 -6.34
N ARG A 111 18.49 -9.73 -7.48
CA ARG A 111 18.63 -9.05 -8.78
C ARG A 111 17.70 -7.85 -8.95
N GLY A 112 16.95 -7.47 -7.92
CA GLY A 112 16.05 -6.32 -7.96
C GLY A 112 14.75 -6.55 -8.71
N HIS A 113 14.35 -7.81 -8.97
CA HIS A 113 13.04 -8.08 -9.57
C HIS A 113 11.93 -7.68 -8.61
N ALA A 114 11.20 -6.63 -8.97
CA ALA A 114 10.12 -6.09 -8.15
C ALA A 114 8.81 -6.86 -8.30
N MET A 115 8.64 -7.57 -9.41
CA MET A 115 7.43 -8.34 -9.75
C MET A 115 7.80 -9.81 -9.87
N ILE A 116 7.34 -10.61 -8.91
CA ILE A 116 7.68 -12.04 -8.79
C ILE A 116 6.40 -12.85 -8.77
N ASP A 117 6.40 -13.98 -9.49
CA ASP A 117 5.39 -15.02 -9.33
C ASP A 117 5.76 -15.85 -8.11
N TRP A 118 4.92 -15.85 -7.09
CA TRP A 118 5.19 -16.51 -5.83
C TRP A 118 4.72 -17.97 -5.90
N PRO A 119 5.57 -18.96 -5.58
CA PRO A 119 5.18 -20.37 -5.56
C PRO A 119 3.99 -20.62 -4.60
N ALA A 120 2.95 -21.26 -5.09
CA ALA A 120 1.68 -21.47 -4.37
C ALA A 120 0.99 -20.17 -3.90
N GLY A 121 1.33 -19.03 -4.50
CA GLY A 121 0.80 -17.72 -4.17
C GLY A 121 0.32 -16.95 -5.40
N GLU A 122 0.36 -15.64 -5.32
CA GLU A 122 -0.11 -14.73 -6.35
C GLU A 122 0.96 -14.49 -7.42
N THR A 123 0.55 -14.48 -8.70
CA THR A 123 1.44 -14.10 -9.79
C THR A 123 1.56 -12.57 -9.87
N ALA A 124 2.68 -12.09 -10.41
CA ALA A 124 2.89 -10.66 -10.68
C ALA A 124 1.79 -10.07 -11.56
N SER A 125 1.31 -10.83 -12.54
CA SER A 125 0.21 -10.42 -13.43
C SER A 125 -1.12 -10.29 -12.69
N ALA A 126 -1.47 -11.24 -11.82
CA ALA A 126 -2.70 -11.20 -11.03
C ALA A 126 -2.71 -10.00 -10.07
N LEU A 127 -1.61 -9.78 -9.35
CA LEU A 127 -1.42 -8.61 -8.50
C LEU A 127 -1.61 -7.31 -9.30
N ARG A 128 -0.97 -7.21 -10.45
CA ARG A 128 -1.08 -6.03 -11.31
C ARG A 128 -2.51 -5.79 -11.76
N THR A 129 -3.19 -6.81 -12.27
CA THR A 129 -4.55 -6.71 -12.79
C THR A 129 -5.52 -6.18 -11.74
N ARG A 130 -5.49 -6.73 -10.50
CA ARG A 130 -6.41 -6.25 -9.45
C ARG A 130 -6.12 -4.84 -8.99
N VAL A 131 -4.83 -4.45 -8.89
CA VAL A 131 -4.46 -3.09 -8.47
C VAL A 131 -4.78 -2.08 -9.56
N GLU A 132 -4.58 -2.40 -10.85
CA GLU A 132 -4.96 -1.54 -11.97
C GLU A 132 -6.49 -1.34 -12.05
N ALA A 133 -7.28 -2.36 -11.72
CA ALA A 133 -8.73 -2.22 -11.63
C ALA A 133 -9.14 -1.28 -10.48
N ALA A 134 -8.55 -1.45 -9.28
CA ALA A 134 -8.79 -0.56 -8.15
C ALA A 134 -8.35 0.88 -8.44
N TRP A 135 -7.21 1.04 -9.12
CA TRP A 135 -6.68 2.34 -9.55
C TRP A 135 -7.63 3.09 -10.49
N ARG A 136 -8.20 2.40 -11.49
CA ARG A 136 -9.18 3.01 -12.43
C ARG A 136 -10.39 3.55 -11.68
N ASP A 137 -10.96 2.77 -10.75
CA ASP A 137 -12.10 3.21 -9.95
C ASP A 137 -11.78 4.43 -9.07
N LEU A 138 -10.54 4.54 -8.56
CA LEU A 138 -10.11 5.75 -7.85
C LEU A 138 -10.02 6.96 -8.78
N ALA A 139 -9.49 6.77 -10.00
CA ALA A 139 -9.28 7.86 -10.96
C ALA A 139 -10.58 8.44 -11.49
N GLU A 140 -11.64 7.64 -11.59
CA GLU A 140 -12.97 8.07 -12.05
C GLU A 140 -13.72 8.95 -11.05
N ARG A 141 -13.36 8.89 -9.76
CA ARG A 141 -14.03 9.68 -8.72
C ARG A 141 -13.30 11.00 -8.45
N PRO A 142 -14.03 12.12 -8.38
CA PRO A 142 -13.44 13.41 -7.99
C PRO A 142 -13.03 13.43 -6.52
N GLY A 143 -12.27 14.46 -6.12
CA GLY A 143 -11.86 14.69 -4.75
C GLY A 143 -10.52 14.05 -4.39
N SER A 144 -10.14 14.22 -3.13
CA SER A 144 -8.91 13.66 -2.56
C SER A 144 -9.16 12.28 -1.97
N VAL A 145 -8.16 11.41 -2.04
CA VAL A 145 -8.24 10.03 -1.53
C VAL A 145 -6.97 9.62 -0.78
N VAL A 146 -7.16 8.94 0.33
CA VAL A 146 -6.12 8.22 1.06
C VAL A 146 -6.32 6.72 0.83
N VAL A 147 -5.30 6.01 0.36
CA VAL A 147 -5.31 4.56 0.22
C VAL A 147 -4.34 3.95 1.23
N VAL A 148 -4.84 3.13 2.13
CA VAL A 148 -4.02 2.40 3.12
C VAL A 148 -3.84 0.97 2.66
N SER A 149 -2.60 0.60 2.33
CA SER A 149 -2.29 -0.69 1.74
C SER A 149 -0.88 -1.17 2.13
N HIS A 150 -0.21 -1.93 1.27
CA HIS A 150 0.99 -2.71 1.53
C HIS A 150 2.04 -2.50 0.43
N GLY A 151 3.20 -3.14 0.59
CA GLY A 151 4.33 -2.98 -0.29
C GLY A 151 4.05 -3.30 -1.76
N GLY A 152 3.49 -4.46 -2.05
CA GLY A 152 3.20 -4.91 -3.42
C GLY A 152 2.22 -3.99 -4.16
N PRO A 153 0.99 -3.82 -3.66
CA PRO A 153 0.00 -2.95 -4.29
C PRO A 153 0.46 -1.49 -4.41
N LEU A 154 1.10 -0.94 -3.38
CA LEU A 154 1.58 0.45 -3.43
C LEU A 154 2.67 0.66 -4.48
N ARG A 155 3.52 -0.31 -4.70
CA ARG A 155 4.52 -0.27 -5.78
C ARG A 155 3.86 -0.06 -7.14
N ILE A 156 2.81 -0.83 -7.43
CA ILE A 156 2.05 -0.71 -8.69
C ILE A 156 1.33 0.62 -8.76
N ALA A 157 0.64 1.03 -7.69
CA ALA A 157 -0.09 2.29 -7.66
C ALA A 157 0.82 3.51 -7.87
N ILE A 158 2.01 3.52 -7.26
CA ILE A 158 3.01 4.59 -7.46
C ILE A 158 3.54 4.56 -8.90
N ALA A 159 3.82 3.38 -9.45
CA ALA A 159 4.25 3.23 -10.84
C ALA A 159 3.22 3.81 -11.82
N LEU A 160 1.93 3.48 -11.63
CA LEU A 160 0.82 4.05 -12.41
C LEU A 160 0.70 5.57 -12.23
N ALA A 161 0.89 6.08 -11.01
CA ALA A 161 0.83 7.51 -10.74
C ALA A 161 1.97 8.29 -11.42
N LEU A 162 3.14 7.69 -11.55
CA LEU A 162 4.34 8.32 -12.12
C LEU A 162 4.56 7.98 -13.60
N ASP A 163 3.80 7.04 -14.17
CA ASP A 163 4.00 6.48 -15.52
C ASP A 163 5.40 5.88 -15.69
N VAL A 164 5.82 5.04 -14.74
CA VAL A 164 7.11 4.37 -14.73
C VAL A 164 6.97 2.86 -14.52
N SER A 165 8.07 2.11 -14.68
CA SER A 165 8.07 0.68 -14.33
C SER A 165 7.94 0.47 -12.81
N PRO A 166 7.20 -0.54 -12.34
CA PRO A 166 7.20 -0.91 -10.92
C PRO A 166 8.61 -1.23 -10.35
N ALA A 167 9.56 -1.61 -11.21
CA ALA A 167 10.95 -1.84 -10.82
C ALA A 167 11.67 -0.55 -10.37
N ASP A 168 11.25 0.60 -10.90
CA ASP A 168 11.84 1.91 -10.59
C ASP A 168 11.23 2.59 -9.36
N VAL A 169 10.27 1.92 -8.70
CA VAL A 169 9.56 2.48 -7.56
C VAL A 169 10.18 2.10 -6.25
N THR A 170 10.50 3.09 -5.43
CA THR A 170 10.81 2.91 -4.01
C THR A 170 9.51 2.91 -3.21
N VAL A 171 9.21 1.81 -2.55
CA VAL A 171 8.00 1.66 -1.73
C VAL A 171 8.18 2.35 -0.38
N PRO A 172 7.18 3.10 0.11
CA PRO A 172 7.21 3.69 1.45
C PRO A 172 7.48 2.64 2.55
N ALA A 173 8.20 3.04 3.60
CA ALA A 173 8.37 2.22 4.79
C ALA A 173 7.03 2.07 5.54
N PRO A 174 6.85 1.04 6.40
CA PRO A 174 5.66 0.94 7.24
C PRO A 174 5.38 2.22 8.04
N GLY A 175 4.12 2.68 8.04
CA GLY A 175 3.71 3.91 8.72
C GLY A 175 4.19 5.20 8.06
N THR A 176 4.55 5.17 6.79
CA THR A 176 4.90 6.35 6.00
C THR A 176 4.01 6.50 4.77
N VAL A 177 4.11 7.65 4.11
CA VAL A 177 3.25 8.04 3.00
C VAL A 177 4.04 8.36 1.75
N TRP A 178 3.38 8.17 0.61
CA TRP A 178 3.70 8.78 -0.66
C TRP A 178 2.52 9.67 -1.09
N ARG A 179 2.78 10.89 -1.60
CA ARG A 179 1.74 11.86 -1.95
C ARG A 179 1.94 12.41 -3.36
N ARG A 180 0.83 12.58 -4.06
CA ARG A 180 0.77 13.31 -5.33
C ARG A 180 -0.41 14.27 -5.30
N ARG A 181 -0.13 15.55 -5.48
CA ARG A 181 -1.14 16.59 -5.76
C ARG A 181 -1.27 16.77 -7.26
N ARG A 182 -2.48 16.99 -7.72
CA ARG A 182 -2.70 17.40 -9.10
C ARG A 182 -2.10 18.79 -9.26
N SER A 183 -1.10 18.95 -10.12
CA SER A 183 -0.66 20.29 -10.53
C SER A 183 -1.84 20.97 -11.22
N PRO A 184 -2.17 22.21 -10.90
CA PRO A 184 -3.10 22.97 -11.71
C PRO A 184 -2.58 22.97 -13.15
N VAL A 185 -3.34 22.41 -14.08
CA VAL A 185 -3.04 22.53 -15.50
C VAL A 185 -3.19 24.01 -15.82
N LEU A 186 -2.08 24.71 -16.01
CA LEU A 186 -2.10 26.03 -16.64
C LEU A 186 -2.71 25.81 -18.02
N ARG A 187 -4.02 26.06 -18.15
CA ARG A 187 -4.65 26.23 -19.44
C ARG A 187 -4.12 27.54 -19.98
N PHE A 188 -3.20 27.49 -20.92
CA PHE A 188 -2.90 28.66 -21.74
C PHE A 188 -4.17 28.96 -22.53
N PRO A 189 -4.68 30.20 -22.50
CA PRO A 189 -5.78 30.59 -23.39
C PRO A 189 -5.32 30.42 -24.84
N ALA A 190 -6.24 29.89 -25.66
CA ALA A 190 -6.03 29.74 -27.09
C ALA A 190 -5.88 31.10 -27.76
#